data_930399272af88c3b8abe391efeee4532
#
_entry.id   930399272af88c3b8abe391efeee4532
#
_cell.length_a   1.000
_cell.length_b   1.000
_cell.length_c   1.000
_cell.angle_alpha   90.00
_cell.angle_beta   90.00
_cell.angle_gamma   90.00
#
_symmetry.space_group_name_H-M   'P 1'
#
loop_
_entity.id
_entity.type
_entity.pdbx_description
1 polymer ?
#
loop_
_entity_poly.entity_id
_entity_poly.type
_entity_poly.pdbx_seq_one_letter_code
_entity_poly.pdbx_strand_id
1 'polypeptide(L)' 'MTTQEALLAMKIGCKIRADWMKPELFYYIKGGNVCCDNTIPPGLIKVSEFCSFFDDSHNWYIV' A
#
# COMPACT_ATOMS: atom_id res chain seq x y z
N MET A 1 5.48 7.77 -7.92
CA MET A 1 5.53 6.40 -8.48
C MET A 1 4.13 5.90 -8.80
N THR A 2 4.06 4.97 -9.75
CA THR A 2 2.78 4.35 -10.10
C THR A 2 2.34 3.37 -9.01
N THR A 3 1.08 2.94 -9.07
CA THR A 3 0.58 1.93 -8.13
C THR A 3 1.36 0.63 -8.25
N GLN A 4 1.74 0.24 -9.47
CA GLN A 4 2.54 -0.96 -9.67
C GLN A 4 3.94 -0.82 -9.07
N GLU A 5 4.55 0.33 -9.21
CA GLU A 5 5.86 0.60 -8.60
C GLU A 5 5.76 0.57 -7.07
N ALA A 6 4.67 1.10 -6.50
CA ALA A 6 4.44 1.04 -5.07
C ALA A 6 4.32 -0.41 -4.59
N LEU A 7 3.61 -1.25 -5.36
CA LEU A 7 3.49 -2.66 -5.03
C LEU A 7 4.85 -3.36 -5.06
N LEU A 8 5.67 -3.08 -6.07
CA LEU A 8 7.00 -3.65 -6.16
C LEU A 8 7.87 -3.22 -4.98
N ALA A 9 7.78 -1.96 -4.57
CA ALA A 9 8.52 -1.47 -3.40
C ALA A 9 8.09 -2.21 -2.13
N MET A 10 6.79 -2.46 -1.97
CA MET A 10 6.31 -3.24 -0.83
C MET A 10 6.82 -4.67 -0.85
N LYS A 11 6.96 -5.26 -2.03
CA LYS A 11 7.47 -6.65 -2.15
C LYS A 11 8.91 -6.78 -1.69
N ILE A 12 9.69 -5.72 -1.76
CA ILE A 12 11.08 -5.72 -1.27
C ILE A 12 11.19 -5.22 0.17
N GLY A 13 10.06 -5.02 0.85
CA GLY A 13 10.04 -4.70 2.27
C GLY A 13 9.83 -3.23 2.61
N CYS A 14 9.53 -2.38 1.65
CA CYS A 14 9.27 -0.96 1.91
C CYS A 14 7.85 -0.75 2.43
N LYS A 15 7.68 0.31 3.22
CA LYS A 15 6.36 0.80 3.63
C LYS A 15 5.99 1.95 2.70
N ILE A 16 4.76 1.95 2.23
CA ILE A 16 4.29 2.89 1.21
C ILE A 16 3.09 3.65 1.73
N ARG A 17 3.00 4.92 1.41
CA ARG A 17 1.81 5.71 1.69
C ARG A 17 1.39 6.49 0.45
N ALA A 18 0.10 6.74 0.35
CA ALA A 18 -0.46 7.57 -0.72
C ALA A 18 -0.66 9.00 -0.21
N ASP A 19 -0.80 9.93 -1.14
CA ASP A 19 -0.97 11.35 -0.83
C ASP A 19 -2.26 11.65 -0.06
N TRP A 20 -3.29 10.83 -0.21
CA TRP A 20 -4.56 11.00 0.48
C TRP A 20 -4.58 10.38 1.89
N MET A 21 -3.55 9.64 2.26
CA MET A 21 -3.51 8.97 3.55
C MET A 21 -3.03 9.91 4.64
N LYS A 22 -3.51 9.67 5.86
CA LYS A 22 -3.00 10.37 7.04
C LYS A 22 -1.52 10.06 7.22
N PRO A 23 -0.73 11.01 7.76
CA PRO A 23 0.74 10.81 7.88
C PRO A 23 1.15 9.57 8.65
N GLU A 24 0.35 9.13 9.61
CA GLU A 24 0.66 7.95 10.42
C GLU A 24 0.26 6.64 9.76
N LEU A 25 -0.43 6.67 8.62
CA LEU A 25 -0.88 5.46 7.94
C LEU A 25 0.10 5.07 6.83
N PHE A 26 0.24 3.78 6.62
CA PHE A 26 1.07 3.25 5.53
C PHE A 26 0.61 1.83 5.18
N TYR A 27 0.95 1.41 3.97
CA TYR A 27 0.71 0.05 3.51
C TYR A 27 2.02 -0.73 3.52
N TYR A 28 1.91 -2.02 3.84
CA TYR A 28 3.04 -2.95 3.79
C TYR A 28 2.51 -4.34 3.48
N ILE A 29 3.41 -5.24 3.07
CA ILE A 29 3.02 -6.62 2.75
C ILE A 29 3.38 -7.51 3.93
N LYS A 30 2.41 -8.31 4.38
CA LYS A 30 2.62 -9.31 5.41
C LYS A 30 1.75 -10.52 5.10
N GLY A 31 2.36 -11.72 5.07
CA GLY A 31 1.64 -12.96 4.83
C GLY A 31 0.95 -13.02 3.46
N GLY A 32 1.54 -12.40 2.45
CA GLY A 32 0.96 -12.40 1.10
C GLY A 32 -0.17 -11.41 0.88
N ASN A 33 -0.44 -10.54 1.87
CA ASN A 33 -1.49 -9.52 1.79
C ASN A 33 -0.91 -8.14 2.02
N VAL A 34 -1.53 -7.13 1.40
CA VAL A 34 -1.22 -5.74 1.68
C VAL A 34 -2.04 -5.33 2.90
N CYS A 35 -1.34 -4.87 3.94
CA CYS A 35 -1.95 -4.47 5.20
C CYS A 35 -1.82 -2.96 5.38
N CYS A 36 -2.79 -2.35 6.03
CA CYS A 36 -2.72 -0.95 6.44
C CYS A 36 -2.71 -0.90 7.96
N ASP A 37 -1.66 -0.30 8.53
CA ASP A 37 -1.56 -0.15 9.97
C ASP A 37 -2.54 0.90 10.50
N ASN A 38 -2.80 0.82 11.81
CA ASN A 38 -3.65 1.76 12.53
C ASN A 38 -5.11 1.80 12.06
N THR A 39 -5.58 0.72 11.41
CA THR A 39 -7.00 0.54 11.11
C THR A 39 -7.56 -0.57 11.99
N ILE A 40 -8.86 -0.46 12.35
CA ILE A 40 -9.54 -1.46 13.16
C ILE A 40 -10.85 -1.81 12.47
N PRO A 41 -11.02 -3.03 11.96
CA PRO A 41 -9.98 -4.05 11.79
C PRO A 41 -8.99 -3.63 10.71
N PRO A 42 -7.76 -4.17 10.74
CA PRO A 42 -6.80 -3.85 9.69
C PRO A 42 -7.37 -4.20 8.33
N GLY A 43 -7.28 -3.24 7.40
CA GLY A 43 -7.69 -3.53 6.03
C GLY A 43 -6.72 -4.51 5.40
N LEU A 44 -7.25 -5.57 4.80
CA LEU A 44 -6.44 -6.55 4.08
C LEU A 44 -6.82 -6.53 2.62
N ILE A 45 -5.83 -6.35 1.75
CA ILE A 45 -6.02 -6.39 0.32
C ILE A 45 -5.08 -7.45 -0.22
N LYS A 46 -5.59 -8.35 -1.03
CA LYS A 46 -4.72 -9.35 -1.65
C LYS A 46 -3.71 -8.66 -2.56
N VAL A 47 -2.46 -9.12 -2.52
CA VAL A 47 -1.41 -8.56 -3.38
C VAL A 47 -1.85 -8.53 -4.84
N SER A 48 -2.52 -9.60 -5.30
CA SER A 48 -2.99 -9.71 -6.67
C SER A 48 -4.09 -8.70 -7.03
N GLU A 49 -4.75 -8.12 -6.03
CA GLU A 49 -5.85 -7.18 -6.24
C GLU A 49 -5.47 -5.72 -5.97
N PHE A 50 -4.28 -5.48 -5.45
CA PHE A 50 -3.87 -4.13 -5.04
C PHE A 50 -3.97 -3.15 -6.21
N CYS A 51 -3.44 -3.51 -7.36
CA CYS A 51 -3.45 -2.64 -8.53
C CYS A 51 -4.85 -2.44 -9.11
N SER A 52 -5.79 -3.36 -8.81
CA SER A 52 -7.18 -3.21 -9.23
C SER A 52 -7.94 -2.24 -8.33
N PHE A 53 -7.55 -2.14 -7.06
CA PHE A 53 -8.18 -1.23 -6.12
C PHE A 53 -7.76 0.21 -6.33
N PHE A 54 -6.52 0.44 -6.74
CA PHE A 54 -5.95 1.77 -6.85
C PHE A 54 -5.44 2.00 -8.26
N ASP A 55 -5.94 3.05 -8.90
CA ASP A 55 -5.43 3.45 -10.21
C ASP A 55 -4.16 4.30 -10.03
N ASP A 56 -3.59 4.76 -11.13
CA ASP A 56 -2.35 5.52 -11.11
C ASP A 56 -2.57 7.03 -10.91
N SER A 57 -3.77 7.43 -10.47
CA SER A 57 -4.07 8.84 -10.25
C SER A 57 -3.51 9.37 -8.93
N HIS A 58 -3.05 8.49 -8.05
CA HIS A 58 -2.51 8.86 -6.74
C HIS A 58 -0.99 8.87 -6.76
N ASN A 59 -0.43 9.76 -5.95
CA ASN A 59 1.01 9.77 -5.73
C ASN A 59 1.35 8.84 -4.57
N TRP A 60 2.32 7.97 -4.78
CA TRP A 60 2.78 7.03 -3.78
C TRP A 60 4.17 7.41 -3.30
N TYR A 61 4.42 7.24 -2.02
CA TYR A 61 5.70 7.60 -1.39
C TYR A 61 6.21 6.44 -0.55
N ILE A 62 7.54 6.31 -0.49
CA ILE A 62 8.18 5.37 0.44
C ILE A 62 8.30 6.06 1.79
N VAL A 63 7.83 5.39 2.82
CA VAL A 63 7.88 5.91 4.18
C VAL A 63 9.25 5.66 4.80
#